data_6b5434d31d2ab893b93a61adb01b982a
#
_entry.id   6b5434d31d2ab893b93a61adb01b982a
#
_cell.length_a   1.000
_cell.length_b   1.000
_cell.length_c   1.000
_cell.angle_alpha   90.00
_cell.angle_beta   90.00
_cell.angle_gamma   90.00
#
_symmetry.space_group_name_H-M   'P 1'
#
loop_
_entity.id
_entity.type
_entity.pdbx_description
1 polymer ?
#
loop_
_entity_poly.entity_id
_entity_poly.type
_entity_poly.pdbx_seq_one_letter_code
_entity_poly.pdbx_strand_id
1 'polypeptide(L)'
;MNADHPMAGVAPEPGSRKPDPVLIADGLQRSFGGLHAVDVDHLEIQRHTVTSLIGPNGAGKTTLFNLLTGFDKADTGQWHLNDGTLVGIAAFQVARRGMVRTFQLTRSLARLTVMDNMLVAATNNKGEDLWGSLVGGWRATEQANEERAGELLERFGLNHMADEFAGSLSGGQRKLLEMARALMMEPEVVMLDEPMAGVNPALTQSLLSHITGLRDGGKTVVFVEHDMDVVQEISDWVVVMAQGRVIAEGPPDVIAKNPAVIDAYLGAHHGEAGI
;
A
#
# COMPACT_ATOMS: atom_id res chain seq x y z
N MET A 1 -6.33 22.92 -2.08
CA MET A 1 -5.51 22.33 -3.18
C MET A 1 -5.13 23.41 -4.15
N ASN A 2 -3.85 23.47 -4.58
CA ASN A 2 -3.40 24.34 -5.68
C ASN A 2 -3.99 23.86 -7.02
N ALA A 3 -4.18 24.79 -7.99
CA ALA A 3 -4.73 24.46 -9.31
C ALA A 3 -3.92 23.39 -10.10
N ASP A 4 -2.64 23.23 -9.78
CA ASP A 4 -1.75 22.24 -10.40
C ASP A 4 -1.76 20.86 -9.69
N HIS A 5 -2.57 20.71 -8.65
CA HIS A 5 -2.63 19.43 -7.93
C HIS A 5 -3.37 18.36 -8.76
N PRO A 6 -2.88 17.09 -8.84
CA PRO A 6 -3.49 16.03 -9.66
C PRO A 6 -4.98 15.79 -9.38
N MET A 7 -5.45 16.15 -8.18
CA MET A 7 -6.84 16.01 -7.75
C MET A 7 -7.66 17.31 -7.86
N ALA A 8 -7.11 18.38 -8.47
CA ALA A 8 -7.82 19.64 -8.62
C ALA A 8 -9.07 19.47 -9.48
N GLY A 9 -10.22 19.90 -8.94
CA GLY A 9 -11.52 19.81 -9.64
C GLY A 9 -12.23 18.45 -9.54
N VAL A 10 -11.64 17.46 -8.86
CA VAL A 10 -12.35 16.19 -8.57
C VAL A 10 -13.40 16.43 -7.48
N ALA A 11 -14.63 15.99 -7.72
CA ALA A 11 -15.72 16.12 -6.76
C ALA A 11 -15.46 15.24 -5.52
N PRO A 12 -15.63 15.73 -4.28
CA PRO A 12 -15.41 14.96 -3.08
C PRO A 12 -16.64 14.09 -2.72
N GLU A 13 -16.96 13.12 -3.57
CA GLU A 13 -18.09 12.21 -3.42
C GLU A 13 -17.70 10.76 -3.74
N PRO A 14 -18.34 9.75 -3.12
CA PRO A 14 -18.04 8.35 -3.36
C PRO A 14 -18.10 7.98 -4.84
N GLY A 15 -17.08 7.26 -5.33
CA GLY A 15 -17.00 6.81 -6.72
C GLY A 15 -16.62 7.91 -7.71
N SER A 16 -16.03 9.02 -7.25
CA SER A 16 -15.54 10.09 -8.14
C SER A 16 -14.48 9.59 -9.12
N ARG A 17 -14.65 9.95 -10.39
CA ARG A 17 -13.65 9.68 -11.43
C ARG A 17 -12.43 10.55 -11.27
N LYS A 18 -11.25 9.96 -11.48
CA LYS A 18 -9.97 10.64 -11.41
C LYS A 18 -9.47 10.98 -12.82
N PRO A 19 -8.69 12.06 -12.97
CA PRO A 19 -8.14 12.47 -14.27
C PRO A 19 -7.21 11.44 -14.93
N ASP A 20 -6.42 10.74 -14.12
CA ASP A 20 -5.46 9.70 -14.57
C ASP A 20 -5.44 8.55 -13.55
N PRO A 21 -6.46 7.68 -13.54
CA PRO A 21 -6.53 6.58 -12.60
C PRO A 21 -5.52 5.48 -12.94
N VAL A 22 -4.70 5.06 -11.95
CA VAL A 22 -3.80 3.92 -12.08
C VAL A 22 -4.50 2.60 -11.73
N LEU A 23 -5.45 2.65 -10.81
CA LEU A 23 -6.25 1.52 -10.35
C LEU A 23 -7.73 1.88 -10.43
N ILE A 24 -8.51 1.00 -11.03
CA ILE A 24 -9.96 1.13 -11.14
C ILE A 24 -10.59 -0.17 -10.64
N ALA A 25 -11.61 -0.07 -9.80
CA ALA A 25 -12.40 -1.21 -9.34
C ALA A 25 -13.89 -0.90 -9.46
N ASP A 26 -14.65 -1.81 -10.08
CA ASP A 26 -16.08 -1.68 -10.37
C ASP A 26 -16.86 -2.89 -9.83
N GLY A 27 -17.94 -2.64 -9.07
CA GLY A 27 -18.85 -3.63 -8.55
C GLY A 27 -18.20 -4.71 -7.70
N LEU A 28 -17.16 -4.31 -6.92
CA LEU A 28 -16.35 -5.24 -6.16
C LEU A 28 -17.07 -5.69 -4.91
N GLN A 29 -17.41 -6.99 -4.84
CA GLN A 29 -18.14 -7.57 -3.71
C GLN A 29 -17.41 -8.75 -3.11
N ARG A 30 -17.48 -8.86 -1.77
CA ARG A 30 -16.98 -9.99 -1.00
C ARG A 30 -17.82 -10.22 0.25
N SER A 31 -18.28 -11.46 0.42
CA SER A 31 -19.09 -11.86 1.59
C SER A 31 -18.47 -13.04 2.32
N PHE A 32 -18.64 -13.08 3.62
CA PHE A 32 -18.24 -14.17 4.49
C PHE A 32 -19.44 -14.60 5.35
N GLY A 33 -19.97 -15.80 5.12
CA GLY A 33 -21.05 -16.35 5.94
C GLY A 33 -22.29 -15.42 6.06
N GLY A 34 -22.63 -14.71 4.99
CA GLY A 34 -23.76 -13.78 4.96
C GLY A 34 -23.43 -12.32 5.35
N LEU A 35 -22.23 -12.05 5.85
CA LEU A 35 -21.73 -10.68 6.09
C LEU A 35 -21.09 -10.14 4.81
N HIS A 36 -21.62 -9.02 4.28
CA HIS A 36 -20.97 -8.29 3.19
C HIS A 36 -19.78 -7.51 3.73
N ALA A 37 -18.57 -8.08 3.54
CA ALA A 37 -17.33 -7.45 4.01
C ALA A 37 -16.84 -6.35 3.06
N VAL A 38 -17.14 -6.46 1.76
CA VAL A 38 -16.87 -5.44 0.73
C VAL A 38 -18.05 -5.40 -0.23
N ASP A 39 -18.55 -4.20 -0.51
CA ASP A 39 -19.61 -3.87 -1.47
C ASP A 39 -19.32 -2.47 -2.03
N VAL A 40 -18.35 -2.40 -2.95
CA VAL A 40 -17.82 -1.16 -3.53
C VAL A 40 -18.28 -1.05 -4.97
N ASP A 41 -19.15 -0.09 -5.25
CA ASP A 41 -19.72 0.15 -6.59
C ASP A 41 -18.65 0.64 -7.56
N HIS A 42 -17.87 1.65 -7.17
CA HIS A 42 -16.79 2.22 -7.96
C HIS A 42 -15.70 2.80 -7.07
N LEU A 43 -14.44 2.58 -7.44
CA LEU A 43 -13.25 3.15 -6.77
C LEU A 43 -12.16 3.37 -7.80
N GLU A 44 -11.61 4.59 -7.83
CA GLU A 44 -10.43 4.93 -8.62
C GLU A 44 -9.31 5.47 -7.73
N ILE A 45 -8.08 5.07 -8.00
CA ILE A 45 -6.86 5.62 -7.39
C ILE A 45 -6.12 6.44 -8.43
N GLN A 46 -5.92 7.72 -8.12
CA GLN A 46 -5.17 8.64 -8.96
C GLN A 46 -3.69 8.31 -8.96
N ARG A 47 -3.06 8.36 -10.13
CA ARG A 47 -1.62 8.20 -10.31
C ARG A 47 -0.83 9.31 -9.61
N HIS A 48 0.35 8.98 -9.08
CA HIS A 48 1.29 9.90 -8.43
C HIS A 48 0.70 10.69 -7.27
N THR A 49 -0.20 10.04 -6.50
CA THR A 49 -0.78 10.60 -5.28
C THR A 49 -0.57 9.67 -4.10
N VAL A 50 -0.74 10.22 -2.92
CA VAL A 50 -0.91 9.47 -1.67
C VAL A 50 -2.40 9.40 -1.34
N THR A 51 -3.00 8.23 -1.49
CA THR A 51 -4.41 7.99 -1.13
C THR A 51 -4.47 7.19 0.17
N SER A 52 -5.16 7.72 1.17
CA SER A 52 -5.45 6.98 2.40
C SER A 52 -6.81 6.29 2.34
N LEU A 53 -6.86 5.06 2.85
CA LEU A 53 -8.09 4.30 3.07
C LEU A 53 -8.35 4.22 4.58
N ILE A 54 -9.39 4.89 5.05
CA ILE A 54 -9.73 4.98 6.46
C ILE A 54 -11.11 4.41 6.75
N GLY A 55 -11.45 4.29 8.02
CA GLY A 55 -12.75 3.84 8.49
C GLY A 55 -12.64 3.05 9.79
N PRO A 56 -13.75 2.80 10.50
CA PRO A 56 -13.77 2.08 11.76
C PRO A 56 -13.31 0.61 11.60
N ASN A 57 -13.09 -0.06 12.73
CA ASN A 57 -12.78 -1.48 12.75
C ASN A 57 -13.93 -2.27 12.12
N GLY A 58 -13.61 -3.28 11.31
CA GLY A 58 -14.62 -4.04 10.56
C GLY A 58 -15.22 -3.34 9.34
N ALA A 59 -14.76 -2.14 8.96
CA ALA A 59 -15.27 -1.42 7.78
C ALA A 59 -15.01 -2.13 6.44
N GLY A 60 -14.13 -3.16 6.40
CA GLY A 60 -13.80 -3.88 5.17
C GLY A 60 -12.46 -3.48 4.53
N LYS A 61 -11.70 -2.55 5.12
CA LYS A 61 -10.44 -2.02 4.56
C LYS A 61 -9.42 -3.11 4.19
N THR A 62 -9.09 -3.97 5.15
CA THR A 62 -8.14 -5.08 4.93
C THR A 62 -8.65 -6.07 3.89
N THR A 63 -9.97 -6.32 3.87
CA THR A 63 -10.59 -7.19 2.85
C THR A 63 -10.46 -6.54 1.47
N LEU A 64 -10.76 -5.26 1.33
CA LEU A 64 -10.58 -4.54 0.06
C LEU A 64 -9.12 -4.60 -0.41
N PHE A 65 -8.16 -4.34 0.47
CA PHE A 65 -6.73 -4.48 0.16
C PHE A 65 -6.36 -5.90 -0.30
N ASN A 66 -6.91 -6.94 0.37
CA ASN A 66 -6.70 -8.34 -0.01
C ASN A 66 -7.24 -8.64 -1.41
N LEU A 67 -8.41 -8.12 -1.75
CA LEU A 67 -9.02 -8.30 -3.08
C LEU A 67 -8.17 -7.63 -4.16
N LEU A 68 -7.86 -6.34 -3.99
CA LEU A 68 -7.10 -5.56 -4.96
C LEU A 68 -5.72 -6.19 -5.23
N THR A 69 -5.08 -6.75 -4.19
CA THR A 69 -3.73 -7.32 -4.27
C THR A 69 -3.67 -8.83 -4.54
N GLY A 70 -4.82 -9.48 -4.77
CA GLY A 70 -4.89 -10.90 -5.15
C GLY A 70 -4.62 -11.88 -3.99
N PHE A 71 -4.69 -11.42 -2.73
CA PHE A 71 -4.61 -12.29 -1.54
C PHE A 71 -5.95 -12.94 -1.18
N ASP A 72 -7.06 -12.37 -1.65
CA ASP A 72 -8.40 -12.96 -1.58
C ASP A 72 -9.09 -12.82 -2.95
N LYS A 73 -10.20 -13.53 -3.13
CA LYS A 73 -10.99 -13.51 -4.36
C LYS A 73 -12.29 -12.79 -4.11
N ALA A 74 -12.64 -11.87 -5.02
CA ALA A 74 -13.95 -11.25 -5.01
C ALA A 74 -15.04 -12.28 -5.44
N ASP A 75 -16.24 -12.10 -4.91
CA ASP A 75 -17.40 -12.84 -5.36
C ASP A 75 -17.89 -12.31 -6.70
N THR A 76 -17.84 -10.98 -6.89
CA THR A 76 -18.15 -10.27 -8.13
C THR A 76 -17.24 -9.06 -8.30
N GLY A 77 -17.31 -8.44 -9.47
CA GLY A 77 -16.63 -7.19 -9.79
C GLY A 77 -15.43 -7.35 -10.70
N GLN A 78 -14.91 -6.22 -11.12
CA GLN A 78 -13.74 -6.13 -11.99
C GLN A 78 -12.79 -5.07 -11.43
N TRP A 79 -11.48 -5.32 -11.53
CA TRP A 79 -10.48 -4.31 -11.20
C TRP A 79 -9.26 -4.44 -12.10
N HIS A 80 -8.67 -3.30 -12.37
CA HIS A 80 -7.60 -3.16 -13.35
C HIS A 80 -6.48 -2.29 -12.78
N LEU A 81 -5.26 -2.66 -13.08
CA LEU A 81 -4.08 -1.81 -12.91
C LEU A 81 -3.66 -1.36 -14.31
N ASN A 82 -3.71 -0.06 -14.58
CA ASN A 82 -3.62 0.46 -15.92
C ASN A 82 -4.66 -0.25 -16.84
N ASP A 83 -4.25 -0.73 -18.00
CA ASP A 83 -5.11 -1.48 -18.94
C ASP A 83 -5.18 -3.00 -18.62
N GLY A 84 -4.50 -3.45 -17.56
CA GLY A 84 -4.37 -4.86 -17.22
C GLY A 84 -5.39 -5.32 -16.16
N THR A 85 -6.26 -6.28 -16.49
CA THR A 85 -7.17 -6.87 -15.49
C THR A 85 -6.40 -7.61 -14.39
N LEU A 86 -6.86 -7.47 -13.16
CA LEU A 86 -6.33 -8.17 -11.99
C LEU A 86 -7.27 -9.26 -11.47
N VAL A 87 -8.43 -9.46 -12.11
CA VAL A 87 -9.42 -10.47 -11.73
C VAL A 87 -8.82 -11.87 -11.86
N GLY A 88 -8.85 -12.62 -10.74
CA GLY A 88 -8.32 -13.99 -10.71
C GLY A 88 -6.80 -14.10 -10.74
N ILE A 89 -6.10 -12.99 -10.65
CA ILE A 89 -4.63 -12.94 -10.65
C ILE A 89 -4.11 -13.17 -9.23
N ALA A 90 -3.13 -14.07 -9.07
CA ALA A 90 -2.51 -14.33 -7.78
C ALA A 90 -1.59 -13.17 -7.34
N ALA A 91 -1.43 -12.98 -6.02
CA ALA A 91 -0.71 -11.84 -5.44
C ALA A 91 0.70 -11.64 -6.01
N PHE A 92 1.47 -12.72 -6.24
CA PHE A 92 2.81 -12.61 -6.83
C PHE A 92 2.79 -12.07 -8.27
N GLN A 93 1.72 -12.36 -9.04
CA GLN A 93 1.53 -11.85 -10.39
C GLN A 93 1.07 -10.39 -10.37
N VAL A 94 0.26 -9.99 -9.39
CA VAL A 94 -0.12 -8.60 -9.14
C VAL A 94 1.13 -7.77 -8.84
N ALA A 95 2.01 -8.29 -7.97
CA ALA A 95 3.29 -7.65 -7.66
C ALA A 95 4.17 -7.47 -8.91
N ARG A 96 4.28 -8.50 -9.76
CA ARG A 96 5.02 -8.42 -11.05
C ARG A 96 4.41 -7.44 -12.05
N ARG A 97 3.14 -7.07 -11.90
CA ARG A 97 2.46 -6.04 -12.71
C ARG A 97 2.66 -4.62 -12.17
N GLY A 98 3.41 -4.47 -11.08
CA GLY A 98 3.78 -3.17 -10.54
C GLY A 98 2.95 -2.70 -9.35
N MET A 99 2.10 -3.54 -8.74
CA MET A 99 1.41 -3.19 -7.50
C MET A 99 1.86 -4.08 -6.35
N VAL A 100 2.66 -3.54 -5.44
CA VAL A 100 3.25 -4.26 -4.31
C VAL A 100 2.61 -3.83 -3.00
N ARG A 101 2.32 -4.81 -2.13
CA ARG A 101 1.81 -4.56 -0.78
C ARG A 101 2.85 -4.93 0.28
N THR A 102 3.03 -4.05 1.26
CA THR A 102 3.69 -4.39 2.52
C THR A 102 2.69 -5.03 3.48
N PHE A 103 3.16 -5.86 4.41
CA PHE A 103 2.29 -6.57 5.34
C PHE A 103 2.31 -5.93 6.73
N GLN A 104 1.18 -5.98 7.43
CA GLN A 104 1.03 -5.52 8.82
C GLN A 104 1.96 -6.26 9.79
N LEU A 105 2.27 -7.53 9.51
CA LEU A 105 3.28 -8.31 10.24
C LEU A 105 4.57 -8.31 9.43
N THR A 106 5.60 -7.69 9.98
CA THR A 106 6.96 -7.68 9.43
C THR A 106 7.43 -9.11 9.17
N ARG A 107 7.28 -9.57 7.94
CA ARG A 107 7.81 -10.86 7.49
C ARG A 107 9.23 -10.71 6.96
N SER A 108 10.05 -9.91 7.65
CA SER A 108 11.49 -9.97 7.39
C SER A 108 11.96 -11.39 7.66
N LEU A 109 12.77 -11.90 6.76
CA LEU A 109 13.39 -13.21 6.95
C LEU A 109 14.47 -13.03 8.04
N ALA A 110 14.08 -13.20 9.30
CA ALA A 110 14.86 -12.85 10.49
C ALA A 110 16.25 -13.50 10.55
N ARG A 111 16.42 -14.63 9.85
CA ARG A 111 17.67 -15.39 9.78
C ARG A 111 18.56 -15.02 8.59
N LEU A 112 18.12 -14.11 7.73
CA LEU A 112 18.90 -13.53 6.66
C LEU A 112 19.42 -12.16 7.07
N THR A 113 20.53 -11.72 6.46
CA THR A 113 21.02 -10.35 6.63
C THR A 113 20.03 -9.35 6.05
N VAL A 114 20.19 -8.07 6.37
CA VAL A 114 19.42 -6.99 5.78
C VAL A 114 19.62 -6.96 4.27
N MET A 115 20.88 -7.10 3.79
CA MET A 115 21.19 -7.18 2.37
C MET A 115 20.54 -8.40 1.69
N ASP A 116 20.62 -9.59 2.29
CA ASP A 116 19.97 -10.79 1.74
C ASP A 116 18.45 -10.62 1.63
N ASN A 117 17.84 -9.96 2.64
CA ASN A 117 16.41 -9.63 2.60
C ASN A 117 16.05 -8.76 1.39
N MET A 118 16.92 -7.82 1.02
CA MET A 118 16.72 -6.98 -0.17
C MET A 118 16.85 -7.82 -1.45
N LEU A 119 17.92 -8.62 -1.56
CA LEU A 119 18.20 -9.41 -2.76
C LEU A 119 17.12 -10.47 -3.06
N VAL A 120 16.57 -11.11 -2.03
CA VAL A 120 15.43 -12.05 -2.18
C VAL A 120 14.19 -11.36 -2.75
N ALA A 121 14.02 -10.06 -2.54
CA ALA A 121 12.89 -9.30 -3.07
C ALA A 121 13.07 -8.84 -4.53
N ALA A 122 14.27 -8.96 -5.11
CA ALA A 122 14.51 -8.58 -6.50
C ALA A 122 13.78 -9.52 -7.47
N THR A 123 13.06 -8.96 -8.45
CA THR A 123 12.21 -9.72 -9.39
C THR A 123 12.96 -10.33 -10.56
N ASN A 124 14.17 -9.84 -10.85
CA ASN A 124 14.94 -10.22 -12.03
C ASN A 124 16.04 -11.26 -11.74
N ASN A 125 15.76 -12.21 -10.86
CA ASN A 125 16.68 -13.32 -10.62
C ASN A 125 16.69 -14.27 -11.83
N LYS A 126 17.41 -13.88 -12.89
CA LYS A 126 17.62 -14.74 -14.10
C LYS A 126 18.29 -16.09 -13.78
N GLY A 127 18.73 -16.31 -12.54
CA GLY A 127 19.22 -17.60 -12.04
C GLY A 127 18.11 -18.65 -11.87
N GLU A 128 16.84 -18.26 -11.88
CA GLU A 128 15.71 -19.20 -11.85
C GLU A 128 15.41 -19.82 -13.23
N ASP A 129 15.88 -19.22 -14.32
CA ASP A 129 15.79 -19.80 -15.67
C ASP A 129 17.05 -20.63 -15.98
N LEU A 130 16.87 -21.93 -16.16
CA LEU A 130 17.94 -22.89 -16.51
C LEU A 130 18.79 -22.46 -17.74
N TRP A 131 18.24 -21.67 -18.64
CA TRP A 131 18.92 -21.11 -19.80
C TRP A 131 19.68 -19.80 -19.49
N GLY A 132 19.19 -18.96 -18.58
CA GLY A 132 19.87 -17.73 -18.14
C GLY A 132 21.18 -18.00 -17.39
N SER A 133 21.24 -19.11 -16.67
CA SER A 133 22.42 -19.60 -15.94
C SER A 133 23.58 -20.04 -16.87
N LEU A 134 23.29 -20.47 -18.11
CA LEU A 134 24.31 -20.93 -19.07
C LEU A 134 24.96 -19.80 -19.90
N VAL A 135 24.35 -18.60 -19.96
CA VAL A 135 24.79 -17.52 -20.89
C VAL A 135 25.54 -16.39 -20.17
N GLY A 136 25.87 -16.54 -18.86
CA GLY A 136 26.74 -15.59 -18.13
C GLY A 136 26.13 -14.22 -17.79
N GLY A 137 24.85 -13.96 -18.11
CA GLY A 137 24.16 -12.69 -17.83
C GLY A 137 23.71 -12.51 -16.38
N TRP A 138 23.83 -13.56 -15.54
CA TRP A 138 23.40 -13.53 -14.14
C TRP A 138 24.23 -12.61 -13.25
N ARG A 139 25.57 -12.55 -13.51
CA ARG A 139 26.48 -11.68 -12.70
C ARG A 139 26.17 -10.20 -12.84
N ALA A 140 25.86 -9.74 -14.05
CA ALA A 140 25.50 -8.34 -14.25
C ALA A 140 24.15 -8.00 -13.59
N THR A 141 23.19 -8.93 -13.59
CA THR A 141 21.91 -8.76 -12.91
C THR A 141 22.06 -8.78 -11.39
N GLU A 142 22.91 -9.67 -10.86
CA GLU A 142 23.21 -9.77 -9.43
C GLU A 142 23.88 -8.48 -8.93
N GLN A 143 24.89 -7.98 -9.65
CA GLN A 143 25.55 -6.72 -9.32
C GLN A 143 24.58 -5.54 -9.36
N ALA A 144 23.70 -5.44 -10.37
CA ALA A 144 22.70 -4.39 -10.45
C ALA A 144 21.68 -4.47 -9.30
N ASN A 145 21.30 -5.69 -8.86
CA ASN A 145 20.45 -5.88 -7.70
C ASN A 145 21.14 -5.48 -6.40
N GLU A 146 22.43 -5.78 -6.24
CA GLU A 146 23.24 -5.36 -5.08
C GLU A 146 23.38 -3.84 -5.02
N GLU A 147 23.73 -3.18 -6.14
CA GLU A 147 23.82 -1.72 -6.23
C GLU A 147 22.50 -1.07 -5.85
N ARG A 148 21.38 -1.55 -6.42
CA ARG A 148 20.05 -1.06 -6.11
C ARG A 148 19.67 -1.30 -4.65
N ALA A 149 19.97 -2.46 -4.10
CA ALA A 149 19.74 -2.76 -2.68
C ALA A 149 20.51 -1.79 -1.79
N GLY A 150 21.78 -1.53 -2.11
CA GLY A 150 22.61 -0.54 -1.41
C GLY A 150 22.02 0.86 -1.43
N GLU A 151 21.60 1.36 -2.61
CA GLU A 151 20.94 2.66 -2.76
C GLU A 151 19.64 2.77 -1.93
N LEU A 152 18.82 1.73 -1.94
CA LEU A 152 17.60 1.71 -1.13
C LEU A 152 17.91 1.65 0.36
N LEU A 153 18.87 0.83 0.79
CA LEU A 153 19.28 0.78 2.19
C LEU A 153 19.84 2.13 2.66
N GLU A 154 20.60 2.83 1.83
CA GLU A 154 21.08 4.17 2.13
C GLU A 154 19.90 5.16 2.25
N ARG A 155 18.97 5.15 1.28
CA ARG A 155 17.76 5.99 1.30
C ARG A 155 16.93 5.81 2.58
N PHE A 156 16.85 4.58 3.11
CA PHE A 156 16.12 4.25 4.34
C PHE A 156 16.99 4.29 5.60
N GLY A 157 18.26 4.73 5.51
CA GLY A 157 19.18 4.83 6.63
C GLY A 157 19.57 3.49 7.25
N LEU A 158 19.52 2.40 6.49
CA LEU A 158 19.80 1.02 6.92
C LEU A 158 21.14 0.47 6.38
N ASN A 159 21.89 1.24 5.61
CA ASN A 159 23.15 0.80 4.99
C ASN A 159 24.18 0.28 6.02
N HIS A 160 24.25 0.91 7.20
CA HIS A 160 25.14 0.50 8.29
C HIS A 160 24.74 -0.83 8.96
N MET A 161 23.55 -1.36 8.63
CA MET A 161 23.02 -2.64 9.13
C MET A 161 22.98 -3.71 8.03
N ALA A 162 23.57 -3.46 6.86
CA ALA A 162 23.44 -4.34 5.68
C ALA A 162 23.84 -5.79 5.97
N ASP A 163 24.91 -6.00 6.75
CA ASP A 163 25.44 -7.31 7.12
C ASP A 163 24.82 -7.89 8.40
N GLU A 164 24.00 -7.13 9.11
CA GLU A 164 23.32 -7.58 10.32
C GLU A 164 22.10 -8.45 9.99
N PHE A 165 21.78 -9.40 10.87
CA PHE A 165 20.57 -10.19 10.70
C PHE A 165 19.31 -9.31 10.88
N ALA A 166 18.34 -9.45 9.98
CA ALA A 166 17.09 -8.69 10.06
C ALA A 166 16.33 -8.93 11.37
N GLY A 167 16.57 -10.04 12.05
CA GLY A 167 16.02 -10.32 13.37
C GLY A 167 16.54 -9.41 14.48
N SER A 168 17.74 -8.80 14.35
CA SER A 168 18.33 -7.88 15.32
C SER A 168 17.78 -6.46 15.23
N LEU A 169 17.11 -6.11 14.11
CA LEU A 169 16.53 -4.80 13.88
C LEU A 169 15.44 -4.48 14.89
N SER A 170 15.33 -3.21 15.28
CA SER A 170 14.18 -2.69 16.01
C SER A 170 12.88 -2.82 15.19
N GLY A 171 11.71 -2.73 15.85
CA GLY A 171 10.42 -2.79 15.16
C GLY A 171 10.30 -1.79 14.01
N GLY A 172 10.76 -0.57 14.23
CA GLY A 172 10.73 0.46 13.19
C GLY A 172 11.74 0.26 12.06
N GLN A 173 12.96 -0.18 12.38
CA GLN A 173 13.94 -0.53 11.34
C GLN A 173 13.44 -1.68 10.47
N ARG A 174 12.72 -2.66 11.05
CA ARG A 174 12.06 -3.72 10.26
C ARG A 174 11.02 -3.18 9.30
N LYS A 175 10.23 -2.17 9.71
CA LYS A 175 9.25 -1.51 8.80
C LYS A 175 9.94 -0.75 7.67
N LEU A 176 11.04 -0.05 7.96
CA LEU A 176 11.85 0.58 6.92
C LEU A 176 12.43 -0.46 5.93
N LEU A 177 12.95 -1.57 6.45
CA LEU A 177 13.43 -2.67 5.61
C LEU A 177 12.31 -3.25 4.73
N GLU A 178 11.09 -3.37 5.25
CA GLU A 178 9.94 -3.87 4.52
C GLU A 178 9.56 -2.94 3.35
N MET A 179 9.57 -1.63 3.60
CA MET A 179 9.34 -0.64 2.53
C MET A 179 10.47 -0.69 1.48
N ALA A 180 11.73 -0.75 1.92
CA ALA A 180 12.87 -0.87 1.02
C ALA A 180 12.77 -2.13 0.15
N ARG A 181 12.41 -3.29 0.73
CA ARG A 181 12.17 -4.54 0.01
C ARG A 181 11.06 -4.42 -1.04
N ALA A 182 9.96 -3.78 -0.70
CA ALA A 182 8.86 -3.55 -1.65
C ALA A 182 9.34 -2.76 -2.88
N LEU A 183 10.27 -1.83 -2.70
CA LEU A 183 10.81 -1.00 -3.77
C LEU A 183 11.85 -1.72 -4.65
N MET A 184 12.41 -2.85 -4.21
CA MET A 184 13.25 -3.70 -5.05
C MET A 184 12.52 -4.20 -6.31
N MET A 185 11.20 -4.32 -6.24
CA MET A 185 10.34 -4.73 -7.35
C MET A 185 10.01 -3.61 -8.34
N GLU A 186 10.49 -2.38 -8.13
CA GLU A 186 10.18 -1.18 -8.92
C GLU A 186 8.68 -0.92 -9.13
N PRO A 187 7.86 -1.01 -8.08
CA PRO A 187 6.42 -0.91 -8.24
C PRO A 187 6.02 0.49 -8.75
N GLU A 188 4.91 0.53 -9.47
CA GLU A 188 4.19 1.75 -9.79
C GLU A 188 3.27 2.16 -8.64
N VAL A 189 2.63 1.17 -8.01
CA VAL A 189 1.74 1.35 -6.86
C VAL A 189 2.28 0.62 -5.64
N VAL A 190 2.44 1.34 -4.54
CA VAL A 190 2.82 0.80 -3.23
C VAL A 190 1.63 0.84 -2.29
N MET A 191 1.21 -0.31 -1.80
CA MET A 191 0.10 -0.45 -0.85
C MET A 191 0.65 -0.75 0.54
N LEU A 192 0.39 0.15 1.51
CA LEU A 192 0.90 0.06 2.87
C LEU A 192 -0.25 -0.23 3.84
N ASP A 193 -0.10 -1.28 4.65
CA ASP A 193 -1.11 -1.71 5.61
C ASP A 193 -0.67 -1.32 7.02
N GLU A 194 -1.29 -0.26 7.57
CA GLU A 194 -1.00 0.32 8.89
C GLU A 194 0.52 0.55 9.12
N PRO A 195 1.18 1.33 8.25
CA PRO A 195 2.63 1.48 8.32
C PRO A 195 3.12 2.11 9.64
N MET A 196 2.29 2.89 10.32
CA MET A 196 2.62 3.55 11.59
C MET A 196 2.32 2.72 12.83
N ALA A 197 1.63 1.57 12.72
CA ALA A 197 1.26 0.75 13.88
C ALA A 197 2.48 0.28 14.68
N GLY A 198 2.54 0.58 15.98
CA GLY A 198 3.62 0.19 16.87
C GLY A 198 4.96 0.90 16.65
N VAL A 199 4.97 2.02 15.93
CA VAL A 199 6.15 2.84 15.68
C VAL A 199 6.20 3.99 16.70
N ASN A 200 7.40 4.36 17.15
CA ASN A 200 7.56 5.52 18.02
C ASN A 200 7.43 6.84 17.23
N PRO A 201 7.08 7.96 17.88
CA PRO A 201 6.82 9.23 17.19
C PRO A 201 8.00 9.75 16.31
N ALA A 202 9.23 9.56 16.77
CA ALA A 202 10.41 10.04 16.01
C ALA A 202 10.55 9.28 14.68
N LEU A 203 10.27 7.97 14.67
CA LEU A 203 10.34 7.16 13.48
C LEU A 203 9.09 7.32 12.59
N THR A 204 7.93 7.67 13.17
CA THR A 204 6.73 8.03 12.41
C THR A 204 7.03 9.15 11.42
N GLN A 205 7.67 10.24 11.85
CA GLN A 205 8.05 11.34 10.96
C GLN A 205 9.00 10.90 9.83
N SER A 206 9.93 9.99 10.13
CA SER A 206 10.80 9.41 9.10
C SER A 206 10.01 8.59 8.07
N LEU A 207 9.06 7.75 8.53
CA LEU A 207 8.20 6.97 7.63
C LEU A 207 7.31 7.87 6.76
N LEU A 208 6.71 8.93 7.34
CA LEU A 208 5.92 9.92 6.58
C LEU A 208 6.74 10.59 5.50
N SER A 209 7.98 11.00 5.83
CA SER A 209 8.92 11.57 4.87
C SER A 209 9.28 10.58 3.75
N HIS A 210 9.43 9.29 4.05
CA HIS A 210 9.66 8.27 3.02
C HIS A 210 8.44 8.07 2.13
N ILE A 211 7.21 8.05 2.68
CA ILE A 211 5.96 7.92 1.91
C ILE A 211 5.78 9.10 0.95
N THR A 212 5.93 10.33 1.44
CA THR A 212 5.85 11.52 0.59
C THR A 212 6.96 11.54 -0.46
N GLY A 213 8.18 11.13 -0.09
CA GLY A 213 9.29 10.98 -1.02
C GLY A 213 9.07 9.88 -2.08
N LEU A 214 8.22 8.88 -1.84
CA LEU A 214 7.81 7.92 -2.89
C LEU A 214 6.90 8.60 -3.92
N ARG A 215 5.90 9.36 -3.48
CA ARG A 215 5.02 10.15 -4.36
C ARG A 215 5.83 11.14 -5.19
N ASP A 216 6.70 11.90 -4.55
CA ASP A 216 7.54 12.91 -5.21
C ASP A 216 8.51 12.28 -6.22
N GLY A 217 8.89 11.01 -6.01
CA GLY A 217 9.62 10.16 -6.95
C GLY A 217 8.73 9.48 -8.00
N GLY A 218 7.47 9.91 -8.17
CA GLY A 218 6.56 9.43 -9.20
C GLY A 218 5.89 8.08 -8.91
N LYS A 219 5.87 7.63 -7.66
CA LYS A 219 5.10 6.44 -7.26
C LYS A 219 3.68 6.83 -6.80
N THR A 220 2.74 5.92 -6.96
CA THR A 220 1.43 6.03 -6.33
C THR A 220 1.46 5.27 -5.01
N VAL A 221 0.96 5.87 -3.95
CA VAL A 221 0.90 5.23 -2.63
C VAL A 221 -0.54 5.13 -2.18
N VAL A 222 -0.95 3.95 -1.75
CA VAL A 222 -2.23 3.72 -1.07
C VAL A 222 -1.92 3.16 0.30
N PHE A 223 -2.46 3.76 1.37
CA PHE A 223 -2.21 3.24 2.70
C PHE A 223 -3.48 3.17 3.55
N VAL A 224 -3.54 2.17 4.43
CA VAL A 224 -4.58 2.06 5.46
C VAL A 224 -4.05 2.66 6.75
N GLU A 225 -4.81 3.56 7.35
CA GLU A 225 -4.51 4.13 8.67
C GLU A 225 -5.79 4.46 9.41
N HIS A 226 -5.64 4.60 10.72
CA HIS A 226 -6.71 5.01 11.64
C HIS A 226 -6.37 6.31 12.40
N ASP A 227 -5.12 6.77 12.30
CA ASP A 227 -4.65 8.03 12.88
C ASP A 227 -4.94 9.18 11.90
N MET A 228 -5.90 10.04 12.28
CA MET A 228 -6.34 11.16 11.44
C MET A 228 -5.28 12.24 11.28
N ASP A 229 -4.36 12.38 12.24
CA ASP A 229 -3.27 13.36 12.14
C ASP A 229 -2.30 12.93 11.02
N VAL A 230 -1.95 11.66 10.97
CA VAL A 230 -1.15 11.06 9.89
C VAL A 230 -1.84 11.23 8.54
N VAL A 231 -3.15 10.92 8.48
CA VAL A 231 -3.94 11.04 7.25
C VAL A 231 -3.96 12.48 6.74
N GLN A 232 -4.16 13.45 7.64
CA GLN A 232 -4.18 14.87 7.26
C GLN A 232 -2.81 15.40 6.81
N GLU A 233 -1.73 14.86 7.38
CA GLU A 233 -0.38 15.34 7.10
C GLU A 233 0.11 14.96 5.69
N ILE A 234 -0.17 13.74 5.22
CA ILE A 234 0.47 13.23 4.00
C ILE A 234 -0.48 12.89 2.84
N SER A 235 -1.80 12.81 3.08
CA SER A 235 -2.72 12.36 2.04
C SER A 235 -3.10 13.46 1.06
N ASP A 236 -3.06 13.15 -0.21
CA ASP A 236 -3.64 13.97 -1.27
C ASP A 236 -5.15 13.71 -1.39
N TRP A 237 -5.57 12.47 -1.12
CA TRP A 237 -6.96 12.04 -1.17
C TRP A 237 -7.25 11.00 -0.09
N VAL A 238 -8.46 11.02 0.42
CA VAL A 238 -8.93 10.09 1.45
C VAL A 238 -10.17 9.35 0.94
N VAL A 239 -10.17 8.04 1.08
CA VAL A 239 -11.32 7.16 0.85
C VAL A 239 -11.78 6.61 2.20
N VAL A 240 -13.05 6.79 2.52
CA VAL A 240 -13.62 6.36 3.80
C VAL A 240 -14.55 5.18 3.60
N MET A 241 -14.27 4.09 4.29
CA MET A 241 -15.12 2.90 4.29
C MET A 241 -15.90 2.76 5.59
N ALA A 242 -17.15 2.32 5.47
CA ALA A 242 -17.94 1.81 6.57
C ALA A 242 -18.87 0.68 6.06
N GLN A 243 -19.02 -0.39 6.85
CA GLN A 243 -19.89 -1.53 6.54
C GLN A 243 -19.68 -2.11 5.12
N GLY A 244 -18.44 -2.19 4.69
CA GLY A 244 -18.03 -2.72 3.39
C GLY A 244 -18.14 -1.74 2.22
N ARG A 245 -18.63 -0.53 2.42
CA ARG A 245 -18.90 0.47 1.37
C ARG A 245 -17.99 1.69 1.50
N VAL A 246 -17.73 2.34 0.37
CA VAL A 246 -17.18 3.70 0.35
C VAL A 246 -18.30 4.68 0.67
N ILE A 247 -18.21 5.36 1.82
CA ILE A 247 -19.23 6.30 2.30
C ILE A 247 -18.86 7.76 2.03
N ALA A 248 -17.59 8.05 1.84
CA ALA A 248 -17.08 9.38 1.48
C ALA A 248 -15.71 9.25 0.82
N GLU A 249 -15.37 10.18 -0.05
CA GLU A 249 -14.02 10.39 -0.51
C GLU A 249 -13.78 11.87 -0.82
N GLY A 250 -12.53 12.31 -0.69
CA GLY A 250 -12.17 13.73 -0.89
C GLY A 250 -10.84 14.11 -0.29
N PRO A 251 -10.47 15.39 -0.39
CA PRO A 251 -9.34 15.95 0.31
C PRO A 251 -9.46 15.76 1.83
N PRO A 252 -8.33 15.62 2.57
CA PRO A 252 -8.37 15.36 4.02
C PRO A 252 -9.18 16.39 4.83
N ASP A 253 -9.07 17.68 4.49
CA ASP A 253 -9.78 18.77 5.16
C ASP A 253 -11.30 18.76 4.94
N VAL A 254 -11.77 18.20 3.82
CA VAL A 254 -13.19 17.99 3.50
C VAL A 254 -13.71 16.77 4.28
N ILE A 255 -12.95 15.68 4.28
CA ILE A 255 -13.28 14.42 4.95
C ILE A 255 -13.40 14.61 6.46
N ALA A 256 -12.48 15.36 7.08
CA ALA A 256 -12.51 15.63 8.53
C ALA A 256 -13.79 16.34 9.01
N LYS A 257 -14.53 17.00 8.10
CA LYS A 257 -15.77 17.74 8.41
C LYS A 257 -17.02 17.03 7.88
N ASN A 258 -16.87 15.90 7.23
CA ASN A 258 -17.98 15.18 6.61
C ASN A 258 -18.87 14.52 7.68
N PRO A 259 -20.17 14.85 7.79
CA PRO A 259 -21.06 14.30 8.81
C PRO A 259 -21.14 12.77 8.77
N ALA A 260 -21.21 12.16 7.58
CA ALA A 260 -21.29 10.70 7.44
C ALA A 260 -20.04 10.01 7.98
N VAL A 261 -18.87 10.65 7.86
CA VAL A 261 -17.60 10.15 8.42
C VAL A 261 -17.62 10.24 9.94
N ILE A 262 -18.02 11.40 10.48
CA ILE A 262 -18.14 11.61 11.93
C ILE A 262 -19.10 10.58 12.54
N ASP A 263 -20.28 10.40 11.95
CA ASP A 263 -21.29 9.45 12.43
C ASP A 263 -20.79 7.99 12.37
N ALA A 264 -20.03 7.61 11.33
CA ALA A 264 -19.46 6.26 11.22
C ALA A 264 -18.46 5.95 12.32
N TYR A 265 -17.65 6.94 12.74
CA TYR A 265 -16.70 6.76 13.84
C TYR A 265 -17.39 6.84 15.22
N LEU A 266 -18.36 7.70 15.43
CA LEU A 266 -19.12 7.80 16.69
C LEU A 266 -20.01 6.57 16.90
N GLY A 267 -20.66 6.07 15.85
CA GLY A 267 -21.48 4.86 15.89
C GLY A 267 -20.72 3.60 16.25
N ALA A 268 -19.46 3.49 15.82
CA ALA A 268 -18.59 2.36 16.16
C ALA A 268 -18.26 2.31 17.66
N HIS A 269 -18.10 3.45 18.34
CA HIS A 269 -17.85 3.51 19.79
C HIS A 269 -19.05 3.10 20.65
N HIS A 270 -20.29 3.19 20.13
CA HIS A 270 -21.49 2.77 20.87
C HIS A 270 -21.76 1.26 20.77
N GLY A 271 -21.17 0.57 19.79
CA GLY A 271 -21.30 -0.87 19.60
C GLY A 271 -20.38 -1.71 20.51
N GLU A 272 -19.28 -1.15 20.98
CA GLU A 272 -18.31 -1.87 21.85
C GLU A 272 -18.67 -1.82 23.35
N ALA A 273 -19.61 -0.96 23.75
CA ALA A 273 -20.04 -0.81 25.16
C ALA A 273 -21.21 -1.71 25.58
N GLY A 274 -21.65 -2.63 24.71
CA GLY A 274 -22.87 -3.43 24.88
C GLY A 274 -22.67 -4.96 24.79
N ILE A 275 -21.53 -5.52 25.29
CA ILE A 275 -21.39 -6.97 25.53
C ILE A 275 -20.84 -7.19 26.93
#